data_86a57d7523fbe6557a19f16370784187
#
_entry.id   86a57d7523fbe6557a19f16370784187
#
_cell.length_a   1.000
_cell.length_b   1.000
_cell.length_c   1.000
_cell.angle_alpha   90.00
_cell.angle_beta   90.00
_cell.angle_gamma   90.00
#
_symmetry.space_group_name_H-M   'P 1'
#
loop_
_entity.id
_entity.type
_entity.pdbx_description
1 polymer ?
#
loop_
_entity_poly.entity_id
_entity_poly.type
_entity_poly.pdbx_seq_one_letter_code
_entity_poly.pdbx_strand_id
1 'polypeptide(L)'
;MTGLIDLFKEALVYPTKDYKALLIFGVIFLVANLSSVFTAWEIELNGGILALLALVSLILYFVTEGYILSVVKESIDFNDEIPALDIVANFVDGLKLLVVQIVYYIIPTIIVLLVGWLSGTYSAIMDIVEYMGQDVANTTVNATTMVNSVPQEYWAALFTGLLITCIVAIILYIIFGLLLEIAMCRLAKYDEIGEALNFKEVIGDIQEIGVGRYICWYILLLVISIVLGVILGFITAIPYIGILIAFLVGAPFIALFGSRALGTLYSDAE
;
A
#
# COMPACT_ATOMS: atom_id res chain seq x y z
N MET A 1 -16.76 23.42 1.49
CA MET A 1 -15.46 22.86 1.00
C MET A 1 -14.33 23.51 1.77
N THR A 2 -13.62 22.72 2.55
CA THR A 2 -12.44 23.15 3.33
C THR A 2 -11.25 23.39 2.38
N GLY A 3 -10.39 24.37 2.63
CA GLY A 3 -9.17 24.54 1.84
C GLY A 3 -8.25 23.30 1.97
N LEU A 4 -7.64 22.82 0.87
CA LEU A 4 -6.75 21.63 0.93
C LEU A 4 -5.63 21.78 1.95
N ILE A 5 -5.04 22.99 2.07
CA ILE A 5 -3.96 23.24 3.03
C ILE A 5 -4.46 23.09 4.48
N ASP A 6 -5.66 23.56 4.79
CA ASP A 6 -6.22 23.50 6.14
C ASP A 6 -6.65 22.07 6.48
N LEU A 7 -7.18 21.30 5.48
CA LEU A 7 -7.44 19.89 5.60
C LEU A 7 -6.17 19.09 5.97
N PHE A 8 -5.06 19.31 5.28
CA PHE A 8 -3.81 18.61 5.58
C PHE A 8 -3.19 19.05 6.92
N LYS A 9 -3.32 20.32 7.32
CA LYS A 9 -2.89 20.74 8.66
C LYS A 9 -3.67 20.05 9.77
N GLU A 10 -5.00 19.97 9.61
CA GLU A 10 -5.85 19.25 10.55
C GLU A 10 -5.52 17.77 10.61
N ALA A 11 -5.37 17.12 9.45
CA ALA A 11 -5.00 15.71 9.37
C ALA A 11 -3.65 15.41 10.00
N LEU A 12 -2.64 16.31 9.87
CA LEU A 12 -1.33 16.15 10.51
C LEU A 12 -1.39 16.26 12.05
N VAL A 13 -2.32 17.04 12.57
CA VAL A 13 -2.51 17.20 14.03
C VAL A 13 -3.32 16.03 14.60
N TYR A 14 -4.20 15.43 13.82
CA TYR A 14 -5.14 14.40 14.27
C TYR A 14 -4.48 13.25 15.06
N PRO A 15 -3.38 12.62 14.63
CA PRO A 15 -2.75 11.54 15.39
C PRO A 15 -2.22 11.96 16.76
N THR A 16 -2.00 13.26 16.98
CA THR A 16 -1.49 13.80 18.25
C THR A 16 -2.59 14.17 19.25
N LYS A 17 -3.88 14.13 18.84
CA LYS A 17 -5.01 14.43 19.71
C LYS A 17 -5.18 13.40 20.83
N ASP A 18 -4.86 12.12 20.56
CA ASP A 18 -4.87 11.05 21.56
C ASP A 18 -3.62 10.17 21.45
N TYR A 19 -2.61 10.49 22.25
CA TYR A 19 -1.36 9.69 22.30
C TYR A 19 -1.58 8.26 22.81
N LYS A 20 -2.62 8.02 23.61
CA LYS A 20 -2.92 6.66 24.08
C LYS A 20 -3.45 5.80 22.94
N ALA A 21 -4.39 6.32 22.16
CA ALA A 21 -4.90 5.63 20.97
C ALA A 21 -3.78 5.38 19.95
N LEU A 22 -2.94 6.40 19.68
CA LEU A 22 -1.78 6.27 18.79
C LEU A 22 -0.83 5.15 19.25
N LEU A 23 -0.50 5.09 20.55
CA LEU A 23 0.41 4.05 21.07
C LEU A 23 -0.23 2.66 21.08
N ILE A 24 -1.53 2.54 21.38
CA ILE A 24 -2.24 1.25 21.30
C ILE A 24 -2.19 0.74 19.87
N PHE A 25 -2.48 1.61 18.89
CA PHE A 25 -2.37 1.25 17.47
C PHE A 25 -0.92 0.93 17.06
N GLY A 26 0.05 1.67 17.62
CA GLY A 26 1.47 1.39 17.45
C GLY A 26 1.91 0.02 17.96
N VAL A 27 1.35 -0.45 19.08
CA VAL A 27 1.62 -1.82 19.58
C VAL A 27 1.13 -2.85 18.57
N ILE A 28 -0.03 -2.65 17.94
CA ILE A 28 -0.51 -3.54 16.87
C ILE A 28 0.47 -3.56 15.68
N PHE A 29 0.92 -2.37 15.21
CA PHE A 29 1.95 -2.28 14.17
C PHE A 29 3.25 -2.97 14.54
N LEU A 30 3.73 -2.78 15.77
CA LEU A 30 4.96 -3.40 16.25
C LEU A 30 4.83 -4.93 16.26
N VAL A 31 3.74 -5.46 16.83
CA VAL A 31 3.52 -6.91 16.91
C VAL A 31 3.34 -7.51 15.51
N ALA A 32 2.63 -6.84 14.63
CA ALA A 32 2.48 -7.25 13.23
C ALA A 32 3.82 -7.29 12.46
N ASN A 33 4.81 -6.51 12.88
CA ASN A 33 6.11 -6.41 12.22
C ASN A 33 7.28 -6.96 13.06
N LEU A 34 7.01 -7.82 14.05
CA LEU A 34 8.06 -8.39 14.93
C LEU A 34 9.16 -9.12 14.14
N SER A 35 8.82 -9.83 13.05
CA SER A 35 9.82 -10.48 12.20
C SER A 35 10.83 -9.49 11.62
N SER A 36 10.37 -8.31 11.21
CA SER A 36 11.23 -7.22 10.71
C SER A 36 12.13 -6.64 11.82
N VAL A 37 11.61 -6.56 13.06
CA VAL A 37 12.39 -6.12 14.22
C VAL A 37 13.51 -7.10 14.52
N PHE A 38 13.22 -8.40 14.54
CA PHE A 38 14.23 -9.42 14.78
C PHE A 38 15.28 -9.45 13.67
N THR A 39 14.86 -9.31 12.40
CA THR A 39 15.78 -9.20 11.26
C THR A 39 16.70 -7.99 11.39
N ALA A 40 16.16 -6.81 11.77
CA ALA A 40 16.97 -5.60 11.97
C ALA A 40 17.95 -5.69 13.16
N TRP A 41 17.66 -6.59 14.11
CA TRP A 41 18.53 -6.87 15.25
C TRP A 41 19.48 -8.06 15.00
N GLU A 42 19.49 -8.59 13.77
CA GLU A 42 20.32 -9.73 13.38
C GLU A 42 20.03 -10.99 14.22
N ILE A 43 18.79 -11.12 14.72
CA ILE A 43 18.36 -12.28 15.50
C ILE A 43 17.79 -13.33 14.54
N GLU A 44 18.49 -14.45 14.42
CA GLU A 44 18.02 -15.58 13.63
C GLU A 44 16.91 -16.35 14.36
N LEU A 45 15.76 -16.46 13.71
CA LEU A 45 14.61 -17.21 14.22
C LEU A 45 14.49 -18.55 13.48
N ASN A 46 14.11 -19.61 14.21
CA ASN A 46 13.82 -20.87 13.55
C ASN A 46 12.54 -20.79 12.70
N GLY A 47 12.41 -21.69 11.71
CA GLY A 47 11.28 -21.68 10.78
C GLY A 47 9.89 -21.77 11.43
N GLY A 48 9.78 -22.47 12.57
CA GLY A 48 8.52 -22.57 13.31
C GLY A 48 8.08 -21.25 13.92
N ILE A 49 9.00 -20.49 14.52
CA ILE A 49 8.73 -19.16 15.06
C ILE A 49 8.38 -18.18 13.92
N LEU A 50 9.12 -18.24 12.80
CA LEU A 50 8.82 -17.40 11.63
C LEU A 50 7.41 -17.66 11.08
N ALA A 51 6.99 -18.94 10.99
CA ALA A 51 5.65 -19.29 10.55
C ALA A 51 4.56 -18.78 11.52
N LEU A 52 4.80 -18.87 12.82
CA LEU A 52 3.88 -18.31 13.83
C LEU A 52 3.78 -16.79 13.73
N LEU A 53 4.92 -16.10 13.63
CA LEU A 53 4.93 -14.64 13.45
C LEU A 53 4.22 -14.21 12.16
N ALA A 54 4.42 -14.94 11.05
CA ALA A 54 3.73 -14.67 9.80
C ALA A 54 2.20 -14.78 9.93
N LEU A 55 1.71 -15.78 10.66
CA LEU A 55 0.29 -15.96 10.93
C LEU A 55 -0.27 -14.81 11.79
N VAL A 56 0.44 -14.43 12.84
CA VAL A 56 0.06 -13.29 13.70
C VAL A 56 0.07 -11.99 12.88
N SER A 57 1.12 -11.77 12.10
CA SER A 57 1.22 -10.60 11.21
C SER A 57 0.06 -10.51 10.23
N LEU A 58 -0.35 -11.63 9.65
CA LEU A 58 -1.49 -11.69 8.71
C LEU A 58 -2.80 -11.29 9.40
N ILE A 59 -3.06 -11.82 10.61
CA ILE A 59 -4.26 -11.46 11.38
C ILE A 59 -4.26 -9.97 11.73
N LEU A 60 -3.13 -9.48 12.24
CA LEU A 60 -3.00 -8.09 12.66
C LEU A 60 -3.00 -7.12 11.47
N TYR A 61 -2.57 -7.55 10.29
CA TYR A 61 -2.73 -6.78 9.06
C TYR A 61 -4.22 -6.46 8.81
N PHE A 62 -5.10 -7.45 8.88
CA PHE A 62 -6.55 -7.19 8.71
C PHE A 62 -7.12 -6.30 9.80
N VAL A 63 -6.66 -6.46 11.06
CA VAL A 63 -7.07 -5.56 12.15
C VAL A 63 -6.64 -4.11 11.85
N THR A 64 -5.42 -3.93 11.35
CA THR A 64 -4.88 -2.61 10.98
C THR A 64 -5.69 -1.96 9.85
N GLU A 65 -5.95 -2.69 8.77
CA GLU A 65 -6.74 -2.23 7.62
C GLU A 65 -8.18 -1.84 8.03
N GLY A 66 -8.82 -2.67 8.86
CA GLY A 66 -10.15 -2.34 9.36
C GLY A 66 -10.17 -1.17 10.34
N TYR A 67 -9.12 -0.99 11.14
CA TYR A 67 -9.01 0.18 12.00
C TYR A 67 -8.82 1.47 11.18
N ILE A 68 -8.02 1.42 10.11
CA ILE A 68 -7.90 2.51 9.13
C ILE A 68 -9.29 2.87 8.57
N LEU A 69 -10.09 1.86 8.21
CA LEU A 69 -11.46 2.07 7.73
C LEU A 69 -12.35 2.75 8.78
N SER A 70 -12.23 2.35 10.05
CA SER A 70 -12.95 3.01 11.16
C SER A 70 -12.56 4.49 11.31
N VAL A 71 -11.28 4.82 11.18
CA VAL A 71 -10.80 6.21 11.21
C VAL A 71 -11.33 7.01 10.02
N VAL A 72 -11.39 6.42 8.82
CA VAL A 72 -12.00 7.05 7.64
C VAL A 72 -13.48 7.35 7.91
N LYS A 73 -14.23 6.39 8.46
CA LYS A 73 -15.65 6.56 8.80
C LYS A 73 -15.88 7.73 9.75
N GLU A 74 -15.19 7.76 10.90
CA GLU A 74 -15.28 8.86 11.86
C GLU A 74 -14.91 10.22 11.23
N SER A 75 -13.96 10.19 10.30
CA SER A 75 -13.51 11.39 9.59
C SER A 75 -14.54 11.92 8.59
N ILE A 76 -15.32 11.04 7.95
CA ILE A 76 -16.44 11.41 7.07
C ILE A 76 -17.53 12.10 7.89
N ASP A 77 -17.83 11.58 9.09
CA ASP A 77 -18.83 12.13 10.01
C ASP A 77 -18.35 13.39 10.78
N PHE A 78 -17.20 13.95 10.40
CA PHE A 78 -16.56 15.10 11.08
C PHE A 78 -16.29 14.86 12.57
N ASN A 79 -16.19 13.60 13.01
CA ASN A 79 -15.82 13.29 14.37
C ASN A 79 -14.30 13.49 14.56
N ASP A 80 -13.95 14.24 15.58
CA ASP A 80 -12.54 14.56 15.91
C ASP A 80 -11.90 13.54 16.84
N GLU A 81 -12.67 12.61 17.39
CA GLU A 81 -12.17 11.59 18.29
C GLU A 81 -11.55 10.44 17.48
N ILE A 82 -10.43 9.92 17.98
CA ILE A 82 -9.83 8.72 17.41
C ILE A 82 -10.65 7.52 17.90
N PRO A 83 -11.20 6.68 16.99
CA PRO A 83 -12.05 5.57 17.38
C PRO A 83 -11.32 4.57 18.28
N ALA A 84 -12.06 3.93 19.18
CA ALA A 84 -11.52 2.87 20.01
C ALA A 84 -11.21 1.64 19.14
N LEU A 85 -10.07 0.99 19.41
CA LEU A 85 -9.69 -0.24 18.72
C LEU A 85 -10.59 -1.40 19.15
N ASP A 86 -11.34 -1.97 18.21
CA ASP A 86 -12.07 -3.23 18.37
C ASP A 86 -11.45 -4.29 17.45
N ILE A 87 -10.68 -5.23 18.04
CA ILE A 87 -9.92 -6.23 17.28
C ILE A 87 -10.83 -7.07 16.38
N VAL A 88 -11.99 -7.48 16.89
CA VAL A 88 -12.89 -8.38 16.16
C VAL A 88 -13.61 -7.64 15.03
N ALA A 89 -14.20 -6.48 15.33
CA ALA A 89 -14.87 -5.67 14.34
C ALA A 89 -13.89 -5.23 13.25
N ASN A 90 -12.73 -4.69 13.63
CA ASN A 90 -11.71 -4.25 12.69
C ASN A 90 -11.15 -5.40 11.84
N PHE A 91 -11.00 -6.62 12.40
CA PHE A 91 -10.60 -7.77 11.59
C PHE A 91 -11.61 -8.08 10.48
N VAL A 92 -12.92 -8.05 10.79
CA VAL A 92 -13.98 -8.29 9.80
C VAL A 92 -14.01 -7.19 8.74
N ASP A 93 -13.86 -5.93 9.15
CA ASP A 93 -13.84 -4.79 8.23
C ASP A 93 -12.59 -4.79 7.34
N GLY A 94 -11.44 -5.22 7.88
CA GLY A 94 -10.24 -5.46 7.09
C GLY A 94 -10.41 -6.55 6.03
N LEU A 95 -11.18 -7.63 6.34
CA LEU A 95 -11.51 -8.64 5.35
C LEU A 95 -12.45 -8.11 4.26
N LYS A 96 -13.44 -7.25 4.61
CA LYS A 96 -14.29 -6.59 3.61
C LYS A 96 -13.42 -5.71 2.67
N LEU A 97 -12.51 -4.95 3.26
CA LEU A 97 -11.60 -4.09 2.48
C LEU A 97 -10.70 -4.91 1.56
N LEU A 98 -10.17 -6.05 2.01
CA LEU A 98 -9.40 -6.97 1.15
C LEU A 98 -10.20 -7.40 -0.09
N VAL A 99 -11.48 -7.73 0.07
CA VAL A 99 -12.33 -8.11 -1.07
C VAL A 99 -12.43 -6.96 -2.08
N VAL A 100 -12.64 -5.74 -1.59
CA VAL A 100 -12.69 -4.54 -2.44
C VAL A 100 -11.32 -4.34 -3.14
N GLN A 101 -10.22 -4.40 -2.43
CA GLN A 101 -8.86 -4.26 -2.99
C GLN A 101 -8.60 -5.30 -4.10
N ILE A 102 -8.97 -6.57 -3.88
CA ILE A 102 -8.81 -7.63 -4.89
C ILE A 102 -9.55 -7.27 -6.18
N VAL A 103 -10.82 -6.83 -6.08
CA VAL A 103 -11.62 -6.49 -7.26
C VAL A 103 -11.01 -5.31 -8.02
N TYR A 104 -10.55 -4.27 -7.31
CA TYR A 104 -9.93 -3.11 -7.95
C TYR A 104 -8.58 -3.43 -8.58
N TYR A 105 -7.77 -4.32 -7.99
CA TYR A 105 -6.44 -4.63 -8.52
C TYR A 105 -6.42 -5.78 -9.51
N ILE A 106 -7.43 -6.67 -9.54
CA ILE A 106 -7.47 -7.78 -10.52
C ILE A 106 -7.58 -7.28 -11.95
N ILE A 107 -8.34 -6.20 -12.18
CA ILE A 107 -8.55 -5.63 -13.52
C ILE A 107 -7.23 -5.09 -14.12
N PRO A 108 -6.53 -4.14 -13.46
CA PRO A 108 -5.25 -3.66 -13.97
C PRO A 108 -4.21 -4.78 -14.07
N THR A 109 -4.20 -5.74 -13.15
CA THR A 109 -3.27 -6.87 -13.20
C THR A 109 -3.47 -7.70 -14.47
N ILE A 110 -4.72 -8.06 -14.81
CA ILE A 110 -5.00 -8.82 -16.04
C ILE A 110 -4.55 -8.03 -17.28
N ILE A 111 -4.82 -6.73 -17.32
CA ILE A 111 -4.41 -5.89 -18.46
C ILE A 111 -2.88 -5.82 -18.57
N VAL A 112 -2.17 -5.63 -17.44
CA VAL A 112 -0.69 -5.61 -17.42
C VAL A 112 -0.10 -6.93 -17.86
N LEU A 113 -0.67 -8.07 -17.45
CA LEU A 113 -0.25 -9.39 -17.90
C LEU A 113 -0.44 -9.56 -19.41
N LEU A 114 -1.56 -9.11 -19.95
CA LEU A 114 -1.83 -9.14 -21.40
C LEU A 114 -0.85 -8.24 -22.17
N VAL A 115 -0.57 -7.04 -21.65
CA VAL A 115 0.42 -6.13 -22.26
C VAL A 115 1.82 -6.73 -22.21
N GLY A 116 2.23 -7.36 -21.12
CA GLY A 116 3.50 -8.06 -20.99
C GLY A 116 3.65 -9.22 -22.01
N TRP A 117 2.54 -9.90 -22.30
CA TRP A 117 2.51 -10.92 -23.35
C TRP A 117 2.61 -10.31 -24.75
N LEU A 118 1.82 -9.28 -25.04
CA LEU A 118 1.78 -8.63 -26.36
C LEU A 118 3.07 -7.85 -26.69
N SER A 119 3.73 -7.28 -25.67
CA SER A 119 5.01 -6.55 -25.82
C SER A 119 6.22 -7.46 -26.04
N GLY A 120 6.04 -8.77 -25.96
CA GLY A 120 7.13 -9.73 -26.08
C GLY A 120 8.00 -9.87 -24.81
N THR A 121 7.58 -9.30 -23.67
CA THR A 121 8.33 -9.38 -22.40
C THR A 121 8.54 -10.84 -21.99
N TYR A 122 7.48 -11.66 -22.05
CA TYR A 122 7.58 -13.08 -21.64
C TYR A 122 8.39 -13.91 -22.60
N SER A 123 8.28 -13.68 -23.93
CA SER A 123 9.11 -14.40 -24.90
C SER A 123 10.59 -14.05 -24.71
N ALA A 124 10.92 -12.78 -24.51
CA ALA A 124 12.30 -12.37 -24.25
C ALA A 124 12.88 -12.97 -22.96
N ILE A 125 12.06 -13.10 -21.89
CA ILE A 125 12.49 -13.80 -20.67
C ILE A 125 12.77 -15.29 -20.98
N MET A 126 11.88 -15.96 -21.69
CA MET A 126 12.04 -17.38 -22.03
C MET A 126 13.24 -17.62 -22.93
N ASP A 127 13.48 -16.76 -23.92
CA ASP A 127 14.64 -16.83 -24.80
C ASP A 127 15.96 -16.69 -24.01
N ILE A 128 16.03 -15.77 -23.05
CA ILE A 128 17.18 -15.59 -22.16
C ILE A 128 17.38 -16.84 -21.28
N VAL A 129 16.31 -17.35 -20.67
CA VAL A 129 16.37 -18.55 -19.81
C VAL A 129 16.81 -19.77 -20.60
N GLU A 130 16.29 -19.95 -21.82
CA GLU A 130 16.69 -21.04 -22.70
C GLU A 130 18.16 -20.94 -23.10
N TYR A 131 18.62 -19.74 -23.49
CA TYR A 131 20.02 -19.50 -23.84
C TYR A 131 20.96 -19.80 -22.65
N MET A 132 20.62 -19.31 -21.45
CA MET A 132 21.40 -19.59 -20.24
C MET A 132 21.38 -21.08 -19.87
N GLY A 133 20.25 -21.77 -20.08
CA GLY A 133 20.12 -23.21 -19.82
C GLY A 133 20.99 -24.08 -20.73
N GLN A 134 21.16 -23.69 -21.98
CA GLN A 134 22.05 -24.40 -22.92
C GLN A 134 23.52 -24.24 -22.54
N ASP A 135 23.94 -23.09 -22.03
CA ASP A 135 25.32 -22.85 -21.56
C ASP A 135 25.66 -23.67 -20.31
N VAL A 136 24.72 -23.82 -19.37
CA VAL A 136 24.89 -24.65 -18.16
C VAL A 136 25.11 -26.13 -18.49
N ALA A 137 24.46 -26.64 -19.53
CA ALA A 137 24.61 -28.04 -19.94
C ALA A 137 26.01 -28.34 -20.51
N ASN A 138 26.73 -27.33 -20.97
CA ASN A 138 28.00 -27.48 -21.69
C ASN A 138 29.27 -27.11 -20.92
N THR A 139 29.16 -26.34 -19.79
CA THR A 139 30.34 -25.83 -19.06
C THR A 139 30.02 -25.53 -17.59
N THR A 140 31.00 -25.73 -16.68
CA THR A 140 30.97 -25.24 -15.30
C THR A 140 31.23 -23.73 -15.30
N VAL A 141 30.21 -22.92 -15.56
CA VAL A 141 30.36 -21.47 -15.71
C VAL A 141 29.80 -20.74 -14.47
N ASN A 142 30.47 -19.67 -14.03
CA ASN A 142 29.98 -18.76 -12.98
C ASN A 142 28.81 -17.93 -13.51
N ALA A 143 27.85 -17.59 -12.63
CA ALA A 143 26.65 -16.82 -12.98
C ALA A 143 26.96 -15.51 -13.76
N THR A 144 28.05 -14.83 -13.45
CA THR A 144 28.45 -13.60 -14.14
C THR A 144 28.84 -13.84 -15.60
N THR A 145 29.50 -14.96 -15.89
CA THR A 145 29.89 -15.32 -17.25
C THR A 145 28.66 -15.69 -18.08
N MET A 146 27.67 -16.38 -17.48
CA MET A 146 26.41 -16.73 -18.12
C MET A 146 25.59 -15.51 -18.54
N VAL A 147 25.48 -14.52 -17.66
CA VAL A 147 24.74 -13.27 -17.97
C VAL A 147 25.43 -12.50 -19.11
N ASN A 148 26.76 -12.49 -19.15
CA ASN A 148 27.55 -11.80 -20.18
C ASN A 148 27.60 -12.56 -21.52
N SER A 149 27.26 -13.86 -21.55
CA SER A 149 27.22 -14.66 -22.79
C SER A 149 25.94 -14.43 -23.60
N VAL A 150 24.86 -13.95 -22.94
CA VAL A 150 23.56 -13.70 -23.60
C VAL A 150 23.70 -12.55 -24.61
N PRO A 151 23.33 -12.76 -25.89
CA PRO A 151 23.43 -11.74 -26.91
C PRO A 151 22.64 -10.48 -26.54
N GLN A 152 23.21 -9.32 -26.89
CA GLN A 152 22.63 -8.01 -26.54
C GLN A 152 21.21 -7.80 -27.09
N GLU A 153 20.85 -8.47 -28.18
CA GLU A 153 19.52 -8.40 -28.80
C GLU A 153 18.42 -8.93 -27.86
N TYR A 154 18.67 -10.00 -27.09
CA TYR A 154 17.70 -10.53 -26.12
C TYR A 154 17.48 -9.56 -24.97
N TRP A 155 18.56 -8.94 -24.46
CA TRP A 155 18.45 -7.88 -23.45
C TRP A 155 17.70 -6.67 -23.97
N ALA A 156 17.96 -6.23 -25.21
CA ALA A 156 17.27 -5.11 -25.82
C ALA A 156 15.77 -5.40 -25.99
N ALA A 157 15.39 -6.61 -26.42
CA ALA A 157 14.00 -7.03 -26.51
C ALA A 157 13.32 -7.03 -25.14
N LEU A 158 13.98 -7.61 -24.11
CA LEU A 158 13.46 -7.63 -22.74
C LEU A 158 13.25 -6.21 -22.19
N PHE A 159 14.24 -5.33 -22.30
CA PHE A 159 14.13 -3.96 -21.79
C PHE A 159 13.03 -3.18 -22.51
N THR A 160 12.86 -3.35 -23.82
CA THR A 160 11.79 -2.69 -24.56
C THR A 160 10.43 -3.20 -24.11
N GLY A 161 10.23 -4.50 -23.99
CA GLY A 161 8.98 -5.10 -23.51
C GLY A 161 8.65 -4.68 -22.07
N LEU A 162 9.65 -4.71 -21.17
CA LEU A 162 9.51 -4.27 -19.78
C LEU A 162 9.13 -2.78 -19.70
N LEU A 163 9.76 -1.93 -20.49
CA LEU A 163 9.47 -0.49 -20.48
C LEU A 163 8.01 -0.22 -20.87
N ILE A 164 7.51 -0.86 -21.91
CA ILE A 164 6.10 -0.74 -22.32
C ILE A 164 5.19 -1.26 -21.21
N THR A 165 5.47 -2.44 -20.68
CA THR A 165 4.66 -3.07 -19.63
C THR A 165 4.65 -2.22 -18.36
N CYS A 166 5.80 -1.69 -17.93
CA CYS A 166 5.91 -0.83 -16.75
C CYS A 166 5.17 0.49 -16.90
N ILE A 167 5.26 1.16 -18.07
CA ILE A 167 4.52 2.41 -18.29
C ILE A 167 3.02 2.15 -18.17
N VAL A 168 2.50 1.12 -18.81
CA VAL A 168 1.08 0.76 -18.74
C VAL A 168 0.69 0.37 -17.31
N ALA A 169 1.52 -0.40 -16.62
CA ALA A 169 1.28 -0.79 -15.24
C ALA A 169 1.18 0.46 -14.33
N ILE A 170 2.13 1.38 -14.40
CA ILE A 170 2.13 2.60 -13.58
C ILE A 170 0.84 3.40 -13.81
N ILE A 171 0.45 3.62 -15.06
CA ILE A 171 -0.77 4.37 -15.39
C ILE A 171 -2.01 3.67 -14.83
N LEU A 172 -2.15 2.37 -15.05
CA LEU A 172 -3.32 1.63 -14.59
C LEU A 172 -3.41 1.55 -13.07
N TYR A 173 -2.30 1.23 -12.38
CA TYR A 173 -2.32 1.16 -10.92
C TYR A 173 -2.55 2.50 -10.25
N ILE A 174 -2.12 3.62 -10.86
CA ILE A 174 -2.47 4.96 -10.37
C ILE A 174 -3.98 5.20 -10.53
N ILE A 175 -4.56 4.92 -11.71
CA ILE A 175 -5.99 5.13 -11.94
C ILE A 175 -6.84 4.29 -11.00
N PHE A 176 -6.57 2.99 -10.91
CA PHE A 176 -7.33 2.09 -10.04
C PHE A 176 -7.07 2.34 -8.56
N GLY A 177 -5.87 2.79 -8.17
CA GLY A 177 -5.56 3.24 -6.83
C GLY A 177 -6.40 4.46 -6.42
N LEU A 178 -6.52 5.45 -7.29
CA LEU A 178 -7.39 6.61 -7.06
C LEU A 178 -8.86 6.19 -6.89
N LEU A 179 -9.35 5.27 -7.71
CA LEU A 179 -10.71 4.75 -7.55
C LEU A 179 -10.89 3.98 -6.24
N LEU A 180 -9.89 3.20 -5.83
CA LEU A 180 -9.91 2.41 -4.60
C LEU A 180 -9.99 3.29 -3.33
N GLU A 181 -9.32 4.45 -3.29
CA GLU A 181 -9.42 5.38 -2.16
C GLU A 181 -10.87 5.82 -1.92
N ILE A 182 -11.60 6.19 -2.96
CA ILE A 182 -13.02 6.56 -2.84
C ILE A 182 -13.91 5.35 -2.56
N ALA A 183 -13.59 4.18 -3.14
CA ALA A 183 -14.28 2.93 -2.81
C ALA A 183 -14.13 2.57 -1.32
N MET A 184 -12.96 2.82 -0.73
CA MET A 184 -12.72 2.66 0.71
C MET A 184 -13.60 3.61 1.54
N CYS A 185 -13.77 4.87 1.11
CA CYS A 185 -14.68 5.80 1.76
C CYS A 185 -16.14 5.31 1.71
N ARG A 186 -16.58 4.80 0.57
CA ARG A 186 -17.93 4.21 0.43
C ARG A 186 -18.10 2.98 1.31
N LEU A 187 -17.10 2.10 1.38
CA LEU A 187 -17.12 0.96 2.30
C LEU A 187 -17.24 1.42 3.76
N ALA A 188 -16.47 2.46 4.15
CA ALA A 188 -16.51 3.02 5.49
C ALA A 188 -17.88 3.60 5.83
N LYS A 189 -18.49 4.33 4.88
CA LYS A 189 -19.75 5.02 5.07
C LYS A 189 -20.96 4.09 5.11
N TYR A 190 -21.05 3.18 4.15
CA TYR A 190 -22.23 2.34 3.95
C TYR A 190 -22.12 0.96 4.60
N ASP A 191 -20.92 0.55 5.00
CA ASP A 191 -20.60 -0.78 5.54
C ASP A 191 -20.97 -1.95 4.59
N GLU A 192 -21.12 -1.67 3.29
CA GLU A 192 -21.52 -2.62 2.27
C GLU A 192 -20.49 -2.73 1.15
N ILE A 193 -19.98 -3.95 0.90
CA ILE A 193 -19.04 -4.22 -0.19
C ILE A 193 -19.62 -3.82 -1.56
N GLY A 194 -20.94 -4.03 -1.76
CA GLY A 194 -21.64 -3.69 -3.01
C GLY A 194 -21.55 -2.20 -3.36
N GLU A 195 -21.64 -1.32 -2.36
CA GLU A 195 -21.49 0.12 -2.53
C GLU A 195 -20.06 0.52 -2.91
N ALA A 196 -19.07 -0.12 -2.30
CA ALA A 196 -17.65 0.10 -2.65
C ALA A 196 -17.31 -0.41 -4.07
N LEU A 197 -18.00 -1.46 -4.54
CA LEU A 197 -17.78 -2.01 -5.88
C LEU A 197 -18.63 -1.35 -6.97
N ASN A 198 -19.45 -0.37 -6.64
CA ASN A 198 -20.25 0.39 -7.59
C ASN A 198 -19.38 1.48 -8.26
N PHE A 199 -18.64 1.09 -9.30
CA PHE A 199 -17.75 2.00 -10.03
C PHE A 199 -18.42 3.28 -10.53
N LYS A 200 -19.73 3.22 -10.84
CA LYS A 200 -20.49 4.39 -11.30
C LYS A 200 -20.59 5.44 -10.20
N GLU A 201 -20.95 5.01 -9.01
CA GLU A 201 -21.09 5.89 -7.85
C GLU A 201 -19.72 6.38 -7.37
N VAL A 202 -18.69 5.51 -7.37
CA VAL A 202 -17.30 5.92 -7.07
C VAL A 202 -16.82 7.04 -7.99
N ILE A 203 -17.10 6.94 -9.29
CA ILE A 203 -16.76 8.02 -10.25
C ILE A 203 -17.65 9.25 -10.02
N GLY A 204 -18.91 9.06 -9.63
CA GLY A 204 -19.82 10.14 -9.24
C GLY A 204 -19.27 10.96 -8.08
N ASP A 205 -18.88 10.30 -6.99
CA ASP A 205 -18.29 10.95 -5.81
C ASP A 205 -17.02 11.74 -6.17
N ILE A 206 -16.15 11.20 -7.04
CA ILE A 206 -14.97 11.94 -7.54
C ILE A 206 -15.38 13.21 -8.30
N GLN A 207 -16.46 13.16 -9.06
CA GLN A 207 -16.96 14.34 -9.78
C GLN A 207 -17.55 15.38 -8.83
N GLU A 208 -18.23 14.96 -7.76
CA GLU A 208 -18.79 15.83 -6.73
C GLU A 208 -17.70 16.51 -5.91
N ILE A 209 -16.65 15.80 -5.50
CA ILE A 209 -15.43 16.37 -4.89
C ILE A 209 -14.75 17.36 -5.85
N GLY A 210 -14.84 17.10 -7.15
CA GLY A 210 -14.15 17.79 -8.23
C GLY A 210 -12.83 17.11 -8.59
N VAL A 211 -12.74 16.57 -9.81
CA VAL A 211 -11.58 15.79 -10.30
C VAL A 211 -10.25 16.52 -10.09
N GLY A 212 -10.18 17.82 -10.40
CA GLY A 212 -8.96 18.62 -10.21
C GLY A 212 -8.55 18.73 -8.75
N ARG A 213 -9.52 18.92 -7.84
CA ARG A 213 -9.30 18.99 -6.39
C ARG A 213 -8.82 17.66 -5.85
N TYR A 214 -9.44 16.54 -6.28
CA TYR A 214 -9.07 15.19 -5.90
C TYR A 214 -7.63 14.86 -6.31
N ILE A 215 -7.25 15.16 -7.56
CA ILE A 215 -5.89 14.95 -8.03
C ILE A 215 -4.88 15.82 -7.26
N CYS A 216 -5.17 17.09 -7.02
CA CYS A 216 -4.32 17.96 -6.21
C CYS A 216 -4.16 17.44 -4.77
N TRP A 217 -5.24 16.97 -4.17
CA TRP A 217 -5.21 16.34 -2.84
C TRP A 217 -4.31 15.10 -2.84
N TYR A 218 -4.46 14.22 -3.81
CA TYR A 218 -3.66 12.99 -3.91
C TYR A 218 -2.16 13.30 -4.07
N ILE A 219 -1.81 14.28 -4.90
CA ILE A 219 -0.42 14.73 -5.07
C ILE A 219 0.12 15.28 -3.75
N LEU A 220 -0.64 16.11 -3.04
CA LEU A 220 -0.23 16.64 -1.74
C LEU A 220 -0.07 15.55 -0.69
N LEU A 221 -1.01 14.59 -0.62
CA LEU A 221 -0.90 13.42 0.26
C LEU A 221 0.38 12.64 -0.03
N LEU A 222 0.66 12.37 -1.30
CA LEU A 222 1.87 11.66 -1.72
C LEU A 222 3.15 12.41 -1.33
N VAL A 223 3.22 13.71 -1.57
CA VAL A 223 4.39 14.53 -1.22
C VAL A 223 4.61 14.53 0.30
N ILE A 224 3.54 14.75 1.09
CA ILE A 224 3.66 14.76 2.56
C ILE A 224 4.06 13.36 3.06
N SER A 225 3.46 12.31 2.52
CA SER A 225 3.80 10.92 2.89
C SER A 225 5.25 10.56 2.56
N ILE A 226 5.78 11.03 1.42
CA ILE A 226 7.20 10.86 1.07
C ILE A 226 8.08 11.58 2.10
N VAL A 227 7.77 12.82 2.45
CA VAL A 227 8.55 13.58 3.46
C VAL A 227 8.54 12.86 4.80
N LEU A 228 7.36 12.42 5.28
CA LEU A 228 7.24 11.66 6.52
C LEU A 228 8.00 10.32 6.44
N GLY A 229 7.93 9.63 5.30
CA GLY A 229 8.66 8.40 5.04
C GLY A 229 10.18 8.59 5.06
N VAL A 230 10.69 9.68 4.50
CA VAL A 230 12.13 10.03 4.56
C VAL A 230 12.57 10.30 6.00
N ILE A 231 11.78 11.06 6.78
CA ILE A 231 12.04 11.30 8.21
C ILE A 231 12.08 9.95 8.95
N LEU A 232 11.11 9.09 8.69
CA LEU A 232 11.03 7.77 9.30
C LEU A 232 12.23 6.90 8.91
N GLY A 233 12.70 6.98 7.66
CA GLY A 233 13.90 6.33 7.18
C GLY A 233 15.17 6.76 7.95
N PHE A 234 15.31 8.04 8.27
CA PHE A 234 16.41 8.51 9.14
C PHE A 234 16.28 7.99 10.58
N ILE A 235 15.06 7.90 11.10
CA ILE A 235 14.81 7.33 12.45
C ILE A 235 15.18 5.84 12.46
N THR A 236 14.79 5.07 11.46
CA THR A 236 15.13 3.64 11.38
C THR A 236 16.61 3.35 11.24
N ALA A 237 17.41 4.32 10.79
CA ALA A 237 18.87 4.20 10.75
C ALA A 237 19.51 4.19 12.16
N ILE A 238 18.78 4.57 13.22
CA ILE A 238 19.28 4.48 14.61
C ILE A 238 19.22 3.00 15.04
N PRO A 239 20.38 2.38 15.36
CA PRO A 239 20.42 0.96 15.69
C PRO A 239 19.48 0.59 16.85
N TYR A 240 18.81 -0.53 16.72
CA TYR A 240 17.89 -1.16 17.70
C TYR A 240 16.64 -0.33 18.04
N ILE A 241 16.78 0.94 18.39
CA ILE A 241 15.69 1.81 18.87
C ILE A 241 14.87 2.37 17.70
N GLY A 242 15.53 2.68 16.57
CA GLY A 242 14.89 3.34 15.45
C GLY A 242 13.72 2.56 14.87
N ILE A 243 13.87 1.27 14.70
CA ILE A 243 12.80 0.39 14.19
C ILE A 243 11.60 0.30 15.17
N LEU A 244 11.85 0.35 16.48
CA LEU A 244 10.78 0.37 17.48
C LEU A 244 10.00 1.68 17.42
N ILE A 245 10.68 2.82 17.32
CA ILE A 245 10.01 4.13 17.15
C ILE A 245 9.21 4.16 15.85
N ALA A 246 9.78 3.60 14.79
CA ALA A 246 9.12 3.53 13.50
C ALA A 246 7.78 2.79 13.56
N PHE A 247 7.73 1.63 14.20
CA PHE A 247 6.50 0.85 14.30
C PHE A 247 5.56 1.30 15.42
N LEU A 248 6.08 1.82 16.55
CA LEU A 248 5.23 2.29 17.64
C LEU A 248 4.59 3.65 17.39
N VAL A 249 5.26 4.52 16.64
CA VAL A 249 4.82 5.91 16.48
C VAL A 249 4.73 6.31 15.01
N GLY A 250 5.79 6.08 14.23
CA GLY A 250 5.91 6.62 12.87
C GLY A 250 4.88 6.05 11.90
N ALA A 251 4.81 4.72 11.78
CA ALA A 251 3.86 4.08 10.86
C ALA A 251 2.39 4.31 11.28
N PRO A 252 2.00 4.16 12.56
CA PRO A 252 0.66 4.51 13.02
C PRO A 252 0.30 5.99 12.78
N PHE A 253 1.26 6.89 13.00
CA PHE A 253 1.05 8.31 12.71
C PHE A 253 0.71 8.57 11.25
N ILE A 254 1.48 7.98 10.32
CA ILE A 254 1.26 8.12 8.88
C ILE A 254 -0.09 7.51 8.49
N ALA A 255 -0.45 6.35 9.04
CA ALA A 255 -1.72 5.70 8.77
C ALA A 255 -2.92 6.55 9.23
N LEU A 256 -2.91 7.04 10.47
CA LEU A 256 -3.96 7.91 11.01
C LEU A 256 -4.06 9.24 10.24
N PHE A 257 -2.92 9.83 9.90
CA PHE A 257 -2.85 11.04 9.08
C PHE A 257 -3.53 10.83 7.72
N GLY A 258 -3.14 9.76 7.00
CA GLY A 258 -3.70 9.46 5.68
C GLY A 258 -5.20 9.19 5.72
N SER A 259 -5.65 8.39 6.70
CA SER A 259 -7.07 8.06 6.90
C SER A 259 -7.90 9.30 7.21
N ARG A 260 -7.40 10.19 8.09
CA ARG A 260 -8.08 11.46 8.40
C ARG A 260 -8.16 12.36 7.17
N ALA A 261 -7.06 12.50 6.42
CA ALA A 261 -7.02 13.31 5.22
C ALA A 261 -8.01 12.80 4.15
N LEU A 262 -8.13 11.48 4.01
CA LEU A 262 -9.04 10.85 3.05
C LEU A 262 -10.52 11.05 3.45
N GLY A 263 -10.88 10.70 4.69
CA GLY A 263 -12.26 10.83 5.17
C GLY A 263 -12.75 12.29 5.15
N THR A 264 -11.89 13.24 5.56
CA THR A 264 -12.22 14.68 5.51
C THR A 264 -12.37 15.19 4.08
N LEU A 265 -11.61 14.66 3.10
CA LEU A 265 -11.84 15.02 1.70
C LEU A 265 -13.17 14.49 1.20
N TYR A 266 -13.48 13.23 1.52
CA TYR A 266 -14.72 12.58 1.05
C TYR A 266 -15.97 13.25 1.60
N SER A 267 -15.94 13.81 2.82
CA SER A 267 -17.05 14.55 3.39
C SER A 267 -17.44 15.80 2.57
N ASP A 268 -16.59 16.30 1.71
CA ASP A 268 -16.88 17.40 0.78
C ASP A 268 -17.75 16.96 -0.42
N ALA A 269 -17.92 15.64 -0.66
CA ALA A 269 -18.83 15.08 -1.68
C ALA A 269 -20.29 15.00 -1.21
N GLU A 270 -20.56 15.35 0.06
CA GLU A 270 -21.89 15.46 0.65
C GLU A 270 -22.37 16.90 0.65
#